data_ec0bd465a25fa7c2e5d59c5ff579d289
#
_entry.id   ec0bd465a25fa7c2e5d59c5ff579d289
#
_cell.length_a   1.000
_cell.length_b   1.000
_cell.length_c   1.000
_cell.angle_alpha   90.00
_cell.angle_beta   90.00
_cell.angle_gamma   90.00
#
_symmetry.space_group_name_H-M   'P 1'
#
loop_
_entity.id
_entity.type
_entity.pdbx_description
1 polymer ?
#
loop_
_entity_poly.entity_id
_entity_poly.type
_entity_poly.pdbx_seq_one_letter_code
_entity_poly.pdbx_strand_id
1 'polypeptide(L)'
;TIGKLKKESKIVVMTGEVNLSVKRSHTKFFSRLNLGTNAVEVLVPKNKVQYVIPTNAISEESFRWNDETGEVSIEIPTPVIDEEIVEIQSDPSLVKVRKEIGWGRLESRSGEFLERQIRQDLRSLVIEEGKGNQLMLEQAKKNAQEVIRELFETFMRKENLEVPVQTLVN
;
A
#
# COMPACT_ATOMS: atom_id res chain seq x y z
N THR A 1 -21.57 -12.55 20.14
CA THR A 1 -20.43 -13.36 19.59
C THR A 1 -19.18 -12.55 19.76
N ILE A 2 -18.32 -12.90 20.71
CA ILE A 2 -17.01 -12.26 20.92
C ILE A 2 -16.12 -12.76 19.79
N GLY A 3 -15.75 -11.86 18.86
CA GLY A 3 -14.79 -12.17 17.82
C GLY A 3 -13.45 -12.58 18.43
N LYS A 4 -12.77 -13.57 17.85
CA LYS A 4 -11.42 -13.94 18.26
C LYS A 4 -10.50 -12.71 18.14
N LEU A 5 -10.00 -12.23 19.28
CA LEU A 5 -8.93 -11.24 19.31
C LEU A 5 -7.66 -11.91 18.79
N LYS A 6 -7.20 -11.51 17.61
CA LYS A 6 -5.95 -11.95 17.03
C LYS A 6 -4.88 -10.92 17.39
N LYS A 7 -3.87 -11.33 18.14
CA LYS A 7 -2.72 -10.46 18.43
C LYS A 7 -1.83 -10.43 17.21
N GLU A 8 -1.94 -9.39 16.40
CA GLU A 8 -1.00 -9.09 15.33
C GLU A 8 -0.18 -7.87 15.74
N SER A 9 1.13 -8.01 15.76
CA SER A 9 2.04 -6.90 15.99
C SER A 9 2.72 -6.56 14.67
N LYS A 10 2.64 -5.30 14.28
CA LYS A 10 3.25 -4.77 13.03
C LYS A 10 4.05 -3.52 13.39
N ILE A 11 5.24 -3.36 12.82
CA ILE A 11 6.04 -2.14 12.93
C ILE A 11 5.76 -1.30 11.70
N VAL A 12 5.11 -0.15 11.88
CA VAL A 12 4.88 0.81 10.79
C VAL A 12 6.19 1.54 10.51
N VAL A 13 6.71 1.42 9.30
CA VAL A 13 7.97 2.04 8.89
C VAL A 13 7.77 3.25 7.99
N MET A 14 6.62 3.33 7.30
CA MET A 14 6.29 4.48 6.46
C MET A 14 4.78 4.56 6.21
N THR A 15 4.26 5.79 6.15
CA THR A 15 2.95 6.09 5.54
C THR A 15 3.19 6.84 4.25
N GLY A 16 2.63 6.35 3.15
CA GLY A 16 2.77 6.94 1.83
C GLY A 16 1.43 7.40 1.25
N GLU A 17 1.46 8.39 0.35
CA GLU A 17 0.29 8.85 -0.39
C GLU A 17 0.30 8.30 -1.82
N VAL A 18 -0.81 7.70 -2.23
CA VAL A 18 -1.03 7.14 -3.56
C VAL A 18 -2.09 7.95 -4.29
N ASN A 19 -1.74 8.45 -5.48
CA ASN A 19 -2.69 9.09 -6.38
C ASN A 19 -3.14 8.09 -7.44
N LEU A 20 -4.42 7.82 -7.49
CA LEU A 20 -5.00 6.84 -8.40
C LEU A 20 -5.78 7.50 -9.54
N SER A 21 -5.50 7.10 -10.76
CA SER A 21 -6.29 7.44 -11.96
C SER A 21 -6.72 6.16 -12.64
N VAL A 22 -8.03 5.92 -12.69
CA VAL A 22 -8.60 4.70 -13.28
C VAL A 22 -9.55 5.09 -14.41
N LYS A 23 -9.29 4.56 -15.59
CA LYS A 23 -10.18 4.69 -16.75
C LYS A 23 -10.76 3.32 -17.09
N ARG A 24 -12.10 3.24 -17.15
CA ARG A 24 -12.82 2.06 -17.65
C ARG A 24 -13.70 2.44 -18.82
N SER A 25 -13.75 1.57 -19.81
CA SER A 25 -14.59 1.76 -21.00
C SER A 25 -15.42 0.52 -21.31
N HIS A 26 -16.56 0.73 -21.90
CA HIS A 26 -17.41 -0.34 -22.37
C HIS A 26 -18.01 0.02 -23.74
N THR A 27 -17.72 -0.81 -24.76
CA THR A 27 -18.26 -0.69 -26.10
C THR A 27 -19.45 -1.64 -26.27
N LYS A 28 -20.51 -1.16 -26.83
CA LYS A 28 -21.72 -1.97 -27.11
C LYS A 28 -21.92 -2.14 -28.59
N PHE A 29 -22.22 -3.36 -28.99
CA PHE A 29 -22.64 -3.70 -30.34
C PHE A 29 -24.09 -4.16 -30.35
N PHE A 30 -24.79 -3.81 -31.41
CA PHE A 30 -26.10 -4.39 -31.75
C PHE A 30 -25.95 -5.03 -33.12
N SER A 31 -25.97 -6.36 -33.16
CA SER A 31 -25.59 -7.11 -34.36
C SER A 31 -24.19 -6.69 -34.85
N ARG A 32 -24.05 -6.13 -36.05
CA ARG A 32 -22.78 -5.60 -36.61
C ARG A 32 -22.61 -4.09 -36.42
N LEU A 33 -23.60 -3.41 -35.83
CA LEU A 33 -23.56 -1.97 -35.63
C LEU A 33 -22.91 -1.62 -34.31
N ASN A 34 -21.84 -0.81 -34.37
CA ASN A 34 -21.21 -0.25 -33.17
C ASN A 34 -22.06 0.90 -32.62
N LEU A 35 -22.60 0.76 -31.42
CA LEU A 35 -23.43 1.78 -30.76
C LEU A 35 -22.61 2.78 -29.93
N GLY A 36 -21.29 2.75 -30.08
CA GLY A 36 -20.37 3.66 -29.39
C GLY A 36 -19.77 3.08 -28.10
N THR A 37 -18.77 3.77 -27.60
CA THR A 37 -18.04 3.45 -26.39
C THR A 37 -18.33 4.48 -25.31
N ASN A 38 -18.71 4.03 -24.13
CA ASN A 38 -18.71 4.88 -22.95
C ASN A 38 -17.44 4.65 -22.17
N ALA A 39 -16.81 5.71 -21.67
CA ALA A 39 -15.68 5.64 -20.78
C ALA A 39 -15.93 6.49 -19.53
N VAL A 40 -15.43 6.01 -18.41
CA VAL A 40 -15.43 6.73 -17.13
C VAL A 40 -14.02 6.72 -16.60
N GLU A 41 -13.52 7.90 -16.28
CA GLU A 41 -12.25 8.10 -15.60
C GLU A 41 -12.54 8.66 -14.21
N VAL A 42 -11.93 8.03 -13.19
CA VAL A 42 -12.02 8.45 -11.79
C VAL A 42 -10.61 8.75 -11.29
N LEU A 43 -10.43 9.98 -10.83
CA LEU A 43 -9.18 10.44 -10.20
C LEU A 43 -9.42 10.52 -8.70
N VAL A 44 -8.66 9.75 -7.92
CA VAL A 44 -8.72 9.72 -6.46
C VAL A 44 -7.31 10.01 -5.92
N PRO A 45 -7.03 11.26 -5.58
CA PRO A 45 -5.72 11.65 -5.02
C PRO A 45 -5.65 11.33 -3.52
N LYS A 46 -4.42 11.37 -2.97
CA LYS A 46 -4.14 11.35 -1.53
C LYS A 46 -4.73 10.14 -0.77
N ASN A 47 -4.78 8.98 -1.43
CA ASN A 47 -5.04 7.74 -0.70
C ASN A 47 -3.81 7.41 0.13
N LYS A 48 -4.00 6.88 1.36
CA LYS A 48 -2.88 6.55 2.21
C LYS A 48 -2.72 5.05 2.33
N VAL A 49 -1.47 4.61 2.24
CA VAL A 49 -1.04 3.23 2.48
C VAL A 49 0.04 3.23 3.55
N GLN A 50 0.09 2.18 4.36
CA GLN A 50 1.14 1.98 5.35
C GLN A 50 2.03 0.82 4.92
N TYR A 51 3.35 1.04 4.98
CA TYR A 51 4.34 -0.01 4.86
C TYR A 51 4.72 -0.48 6.24
N VAL A 52 4.66 -1.79 6.44
CA VAL A 52 4.86 -2.42 7.74
C VAL A 52 5.82 -3.60 7.64
N ILE A 53 6.46 -3.89 8.77
CA ILE A 53 7.17 -5.14 9.00
C ILE A 53 6.34 -5.95 9.99
N PRO A 54 5.85 -7.14 9.61
CA PRO A 54 5.22 -8.04 10.57
C PRO A 54 6.24 -8.51 11.60
N THR A 55 5.96 -8.34 12.89
CA THR A 55 6.92 -8.69 13.95
C THR A 55 7.23 -10.20 14.00
N ASN A 56 6.31 -11.04 13.56
CA ASN A 56 6.52 -12.49 13.44
C ASN A 56 7.50 -12.88 12.31
N ALA A 57 7.85 -11.95 11.43
CA ALA A 57 8.85 -12.16 10.39
C ALA A 57 10.29 -11.84 10.86
N ILE A 58 10.43 -11.32 12.08
CA ILE A 58 11.72 -11.12 12.75
C ILE A 58 11.83 -12.22 13.81
N SER A 59 12.77 -13.14 13.63
CA SER A 59 13.05 -14.26 14.54
C SER A 59 14.45 -14.12 15.15
N GLU A 60 14.82 -15.04 16.02
CA GLU A 60 16.19 -15.10 16.57
C GLU A 60 17.24 -15.28 15.46
N GLU A 61 16.88 -15.99 14.39
CA GLU A 61 17.75 -16.20 13.22
C GLU A 61 18.03 -14.93 12.42
N SER A 62 17.21 -13.89 12.62
CA SER A 62 17.43 -12.57 12.01
C SER A 62 18.60 -11.81 12.62
N PHE A 63 19.11 -12.27 13.77
CA PHE A 63 20.20 -11.63 14.49
C PHE A 63 21.49 -12.43 14.34
N ARG A 64 22.55 -11.77 13.90
CA ARG A 64 23.88 -12.37 13.77
C ARG A 64 24.90 -11.55 14.53
N TRP A 65 25.61 -12.20 15.43
CA TRP A 65 26.73 -11.62 16.14
C TRP A 65 28.03 -11.83 15.36
N ASN A 66 28.83 -10.79 15.22
CA ASN A 66 30.17 -10.87 14.66
C ASN A 66 31.21 -10.79 15.80
N ASP A 67 31.85 -11.93 16.09
CA ASP A 67 32.84 -12.03 17.17
C ASP A 67 34.10 -11.19 16.91
N GLU A 68 34.43 -10.89 15.63
CA GLU A 68 35.62 -10.12 15.28
C GLU A 68 35.44 -8.62 15.48
N THR A 69 34.27 -8.10 15.12
CA THR A 69 33.97 -6.66 15.21
C THR A 69 33.17 -6.28 16.46
N GLY A 70 32.57 -7.25 17.13
CA GLY A 70 31.66 -7.02 18.26
C GLY A 70 30.36 -6.33 17.85
N GLU A 71 29.93 -6.51 16.60
CA GLU A 71 28.73 -5.91 16.04
C GLU A 71 27.58 -6.91 15.92
N VAL A 72 26.35 -6.40 16.05
CA VAL A 72 25.14 -7.16 15.73
C VAL A 72 24.63 -6.76 14.36
N SER A 73 24.45 -7.73 13.46
CA SER A 73 23.72 -7.55 12.20
C SER A 73 22.27 -8.03 12.36
N ILE A 74 21.32 -7.23 11.91
CA ILE A 74 19.90 -7.59 11.93
C ILE A 74 19.40 -7.68 10.51
N GLU A 75 18.97 -8.87 10.09
CA GLU A 75 18.31 -9.09 8.79
C GLU A 75 16.81 -8.77 8.91
N ILE A 76 16.37 -7.78 8.15
CA ILE A 76 14.99 -7.28 8.17
C ILE A 76 14.27 -7.73 6.91
N PRO A 77 13.06 -8.30 7.00
CA PRO A 77 12.27 -8.62 5.82
C PRO A 77 11.86 -7.35 5.06
N THR A 78 11.71 -7.46 3.75
CA THR A 78 11.19 -6.35 2.92
C THR A 78 9.84 -5.86 3.47
N PRO A 79 9.67 -4.56 3.70
CA PRO A 79 8.39 -3.99 4.13
C PRO A 79 7.27 -4.30 3.14
N VAL A 80 6.09 -4.59 3.64
CA VAL A 80 4.89 -4.86 2.84
C VAL A 80 3.79 -3.84 3.16
N ILE A 81 2.88 -3.63 2.21
CA ILE A 81 1.71 -2.79 2.48
C ILE A 81 0.77 -3.51 3.43
N ASP A 82 0.33 -2.80 4.48
CA ASP A 82 -0.74 -3.24 5.34
C ASP A 82 -2.08 -3.12 4.62
N GLU A 83 -2.54 -4.23 4.04
CA GLU A 83 -3.80 -4.25 3.30
C GLU A 83 -5.03 -4.01 4.18
N GLU A 84 -4.92 -4.16 5.50
CA GLU A 84 -6.03 -3.89 6.43
C GLU A 84 -6.19 -2.40 6.71
N ILE A 85 -5.09 -1.62 6.61
CA ILE A 85 -5.08 -0.19 6.92
C ILE A 85 -4.77 0.61 5.65
N VAL A 86 -5.79 0.76 4.80
CA VAL A 86 -5.73 1.60 3.60
C VAL A 86 -6.83 2.66 3.69
N GLU A 87 -6.45 3.93 3.68
CA GLU A 87 -7.37 5.04 3.69
C GLU A 87 -7.66 5.50 2.26
N ILE A 88 -8.90 5.36 1.82
CA ILE A 88 -9.35 5.86 0.52
C ILE A 88 -9.88 7.28 0.68
N GLN A 89 -9.39 8.18 -0.17
CA GLN A 89 -9.91 9.55 -0.21
C GLN A 89 -11.39 9.57 -0.54
N SER A 90 -12.20 10.08 0.39
CA SER A 90 -13.66 10.13 0.28
C SER A 90 -14.21 11.54 0.10
N ASP A 91 -13.38 12.58 0.18
CA ASP A 91 -13.81 13.96 -0.02
C ASP A 91 -14.25 14.18 -1.48
N PRO A 92 -15.56 14.48 -1.72
CA PRO A 92 -16.07 14.68 -3.07
C PRO A 92 -15.44 15.86 -3.81
N SER A 93 -14.87 16.82 -3.10
CA SER A 93 -14.18 17.98 -3.71
C SER A 93 -12.85 17.60 -4.35
N LEU A 94 -12.22 16.53 -3.87
CA LEU A 94 -10.92 16.03 -4.36
C LEU A 94 -11.08 14.91 -5.39
N VAL A 95 -12.14 14.11 -5.28
CA VAL A 95 -12.43 13.02 -6.24
C VAL A 95 -13.04 13.58 -7.51
N LYS A 96 -12.38 13.39 -8.65
CA LYS A 96 -12.85 13.87 -9.96
C LYS A 96 -13.35 12.70 -10.79
N VAL A 97 -14.56 12.84 -11.33
CA VAL A 97 -15.17 11.85 -12.24
C VAL A 97 -15.40 12.51 -13.60
N ARG A 98 -14.82 11.94 -14.63
CA ARG A 98 -15.04 12.32 -16.04
C ARG A 98 -15.80 11.22 -16.75
N LYS A 99 -16.87 11.58 -17.45
CA LYS A 99 -17.70 10.64 -18.23
C LYS A 99 -17.65 11.03 -19.70
N GLU A 100 -17.24 10.12 -20.54
CA GLU A 100 -17.29 10.23 -22.00
C GLU A 100 -18.37 9.27 -22.50
N ILE A 101 -19.39 9.80 -23.16
CA ILE A 101 -20.56 9.04 -23.58
C ILE A 101 -20.62 8.99 -25.10
N GLY A 102 -20.58 7.76 -25.63
CA GLY A 102 -20.63 7.53 -27.07
C GLY A 102 -22.02 7.82 -27.67
N TRP A 103 -22.02 8.22 -28.94
CA TRP A 103 -23.23 8.48 -29.72
C TRP A 103 -24.19 7.26 -29.70
N GLY A 104 -25.45 7.49 -29.49
CA GLY A 104 -26.49 6.44 -29.50
C GLY A 104 -26.68 5.70 -28.17
N ARG A 105 -26.10 6.16 -27.06
CA ARG A 105 -26.29 5.57 -25.73
C ARG A 105 -27.05 6.49 -24.77
N LEU A 106 -27.92 5.87 -23.97
CA LEU A 106 -28.59 6.57 -22.87
C LEU A 106 -27.59 6.87 -21.75
N GLU A 107 -27.46 8.14 -21.45
CA GLU A 107 -26.41 8.77 -20.65
C GLU A 107 -26.24 8.19 -19.25
N SER A 108 -27.31 7.85 -18.56
CA SER A 108 -27.28 7.62 -17.13
C SER A 108 -26.78 6.21 -16.71
N ARG A 109 -27.26 5.17 -17.34
CA ARG A 109 -27.12 3.81 -16.79
C ARG A 109 -25.73 3.18 -16.98
N SER A 110 -25.06 3.37 -18.13
CA SER A 110 -23.78 2.70 -18.38
C SER A 110 -22.60 3.43 -17.75
N GLY A 111 -22.64 4.76 -17.68
CA GLY A 111 -21.64 5.55 -16.97
C GLY A 111 -21.65 5.30 -15.46
N GLU A 112 -22.85 5.27 -14.87
CA GLU A 112 -23.02 4.95 -13.44
C GLU A 112 -22.56 3.52 -13.09
N PHE A 113 -22.81 2.56 -13.99
CA PHE A 113 -22.34 1.19 -13.79
C PHE A 113 -20.81 1.12 -13.75
N LEU A 114 -20.12 1.75 -14.71
CA LEU A 114 -18.64 1.78 -14.75
C LEU A 114 -18.06 2.52 -13.55
N GLU A 115 -18.65 3.64 -13.16
CA GLU A 115 -18.22 4.37 -11.95
C GLU A 115 -18.37 3.52 -10.70
N ARG A 116 -19.51 2.82 -10.55
CA ARG A 116 -19.73 1.91 -9.42
C ARG A 116 -18.69 0.80 -9.35
N GLN A 117 -18.37 0.19 -10.49
CA GLN A 117 -17.31 -0.83 -10.56
C GLN A 117 -15.95 -0.27 -10.12
N ILE A 118 -15.59 0.94 -10.59
CA ILE A 118 -14.34 1.57 -10.17
C ILE A 118 -14.34 1.78 -8.65
N ARG A 119 -15.44 2.31 -8.09
CA ARG A 119 -15.55 2.56 -6.65
C ARG A 119 -15.48 1.29 -5.80
N GLN A 120 -16.01 0.18 -6.30
CA GLN A 120 -15.92 -1.13 -5.62
C GLN A 120 -14.48 -1.65 -5.56
N ASP A 121 -13.69 -1.36 -6.58
CA ASP A 121 -12.32 -1.87 -6.71
C ASP A 121 -11.25 -0.87 -6.22
N LEU A 122 -11.65 0.33 -5.77
CA LEU A 122 -10.70 1.40 -5.39
C LEU A 122 -9.65 0.93 -4.39
N ARG A 123 -10.06 0.16 -3.37
CA ARG A 123 -9.13 -0.31 -2.34
C ARG A 123 -8.05 -1.21 -2.91
N SER A 124 -8.43 -2.22 -3.70
CA SER A 124 -7.47 -3.13 -4.33
C SER A 124 -6.56 -2.40 -5.31
N LEU A 125 -7.11 -1.46 -6.08
CA LEU A 125 -6.33 -0.66 -7.02
C LEU A 125 -5.31 0.25 -6.32
N VAL A 126 -5.65 0.85 -5.18
CA VAL A 126 -4.71 1.64 -4.37
C VAL A 126 -3.60 0.76 -3.79
N ILE A 127 -3.94 -0.45 -3.34
CA ILE A 127 -2.96 -1.42 -2.85
C ILE A 127 -2.01 -1.84 -3.96
N GLU A 128 -2.53 -2.17 -5.14
CA GLU A 128 -1.73 -2.55 -6.31
C GLU A 128 -0.79 -1.42 -6.75
N GLU A 129 -1.30 -0.20 -6.84
CA GLU A 129 -0.51 0.99 -7.18
C GLU A 129 0.61 1.22 -6.14
N GLY A 130 0.28 1.10 -4.85
CA GLY A 130 1.28 1.20 -3.79
C GLY A 130 2.34 0.11 -3.88
N LYS A 131 1.95 -1.15 -4.12
CA LYS A 131 2.89 -2.27 -4.30
C LYS A 131 3.80 -2.08 -5.52
N GLY A 132 3.28 -1.48 -6.59
CA GLY A 132 4.02 -1.20 -7.82
C GLY A 132 4.98 -0.01 -7.72
N ASN A 133 4.84 0.83 -6.70
CA ASN A 133 5.63 2.04 -6.56
C ASN A 133 7.03 1.76 -5.95
N GLN A 134 8.01 1.54 -6.84
CA GLN A 134 9.38 1.22 -6.45
C GLN A 134 10.04 2.30 -5.58
N LEU A 135 9.76 3.59 -5.84
CA LEU A 135 10.34 4.68 -5.07
C LEU A 135 9.84 4.64 -3.62
N MET A 136 8.55 4.39 -3.42
CA MET A 136 7.97 4.25 -2.09
C MET A 136 8.52 3.02 -1.37
N LEU A 137 8.69 1.90 -2.08
CA LEU A 137 9.26 0.68 -1.51
C LEU A 137 10.71 0.90 -1.06
N GLU A 138 11.53 1.52 -1.90
CA GLU A 138 12.93 1.81 -1.53
C GLU A 138 13.02 2.78 -0.34
N GLN A 139 12.13 3.77 -0.27
CA GLN A 139 12.07 4.63 0.91
C GLN A 139 11.62 3.87 2.16
N ALA A 140 10.62 2.98 2.02
CA ALA A 140 10.17 2.14 3.12
C ALA A 140 11.28 1.21 3.64
N LYS A 141 12.12 0.66 2.75
CA LYS A 141 13.29 -0.14 3.14
C LYS A 141 14.30 0.67 3.96
N LYS A 142 14.62 1.88 3.52
CA LYS A 142 15.53 2.77 4.28
C LYS A 142 14.97 3.11 5.65
N ASN A 143 13.71 3.49 5.72
CA ASN A 143 13.05 3.80 6.99
C ASN A 143 13.00 2.56 7.90
N ALA A 144 12.80 1.37 7.33
CA ALA A 144 12.80 0.11 8.08
C ALA A 144 14.15 -0.11 8.77
N GLN A 145 15.25 0.12 8.04
CA GLN A 145 16.60 0.00 8.62
C GLN A 145 16.79 0.97 9.80
N GLU A 146 16.37 2.22 9.67
CA GLU A 146 16.48 3.23 10.71
C GLU A 146 15.63 2.87 11.94
N VAL A 147 14.35 2.57 11.73
CA VAL A 147 13.40 2.26 12.81
C VAL A 147 13.84 1.03 13.60
N ILE A 148 14.24 -0.05 12.92
CA ILE A 148 14.68 -1.28 13.61
C ILE A 148 16.00 -1.04 14.36
N ARG A 149 16.95 -0.32 13.75
CA ARG A 149 18.20 0.05 14.43
C ARG A 149 17.93 0.84 15.71
N GLU A 150 17.11 1.90 15.65
CA GLU A 150 16.77 2.73 16.80
C GLU A 150 16.05 1.97 17.90
N LEU A 151 15.13 1.08 17.53
CA LEU A 151 14.43 0.22 18.49
C LEU A 151 15.42 -0.69 19.22
N PHE A 152 16.32 -1.33 18.48
CA PHE A 152 17.30 -2.24 19.06
C PHE A 152 18.34 -1.50 19.91
N GLU A 153 18.90 -0.39 19.43
CA GLU A 153 19.82 0.43 20.22
C GLU A 153 19.17 0.96 21.51
N THR A 154 17.88 1.30 21.45
CA THR A 154 17.13 1.74 22.64
C THR A 154 16.96 0.60 23.64
N PHE A 155 16.71 -0.62 23.16
CA PHE A 155 16.65 -1.81 23.98
C PHE A 155 18.01 -2.11 24.64
N MET A 156 19.09 -2.12 23.85
CA MET A 156 20.44 -2.40 24.34
C MET A 156 20.90 -1.39 25.40
N ARG A 157 20.59 -0.10 25.20
CA ARG A 157 20.89 0.95 26.21
C ARG A 157 20.17 0.73 27.53
N LYS A 158 18.94 0.21 27.52
CA LYS A 158 18.23 -0.13 28.77
C LYS A 158 18.88 -1.27 29.53
N GLU A 159 19.53 -2.18 28.83
CA GLU A 159 20.28 -3.30 29.39
C GLU A 159 21.74 -2.94 29.73
N ASN A 160 22.14 -1.65 29.60
CA ASN A 160 23.50 -1.14 29.77
C ASN A 160 24.54 -1.80 28.85
N LEU A 161 24.13 -2.16 27.65
CA LEU A 161 24.98 -2.74 26.63
C LEU A 161 25.21 -1.71 25.51
N GLU A 162 26.46 -1.41 25.21
CA GLU A 162 26.85 -0.58 24.07
C GLU A 162 27.39 -1.49 22.97
N VAL A 163 26.55 -1.82 22.02
CA VAL A 163 26.89 -2.69 20.89
C VAL A 163 26.56 -1.99 19.59
N PRO A 164 27.52 -1.88 18.65
CA PRO A 164 27.24 -1.37 17.31
C PRO A 164 26.22 -2.26 16.58
N VAL A 165 25.25 -1.63 15.92
CA VAL A 165 24.16 -2.34 15.25
C VAL A 165 24.15 -2.00 13.76
N GLN A 166 24.18 -3.02 12.92
CA GLN A 166 23.97 -2.92 11.48
C GLN A 166 22.64 -3.57 11.09
N THR A 167 21.87 -2.91 10.25
CA THR A 167 20.59 -3.41 9.74
C THR A 167 20.66 -3.63 8.22
N LEU A 168 20.19 -4.80 7.76
CA LEU A 168 20.16 -5.20 6.36
C LEU A 168 18.73 -5.55 5.98
N VAL A 169 18.22 -5.03 4.87
CA VAL A 169 16.88 -5.37 4.33
C VAL A 169 17.06 -6.29 3.13
N ASN A 170 16.43 -7.44 3.20
CA ASN A 170 16.40 -8.45 2.14
C ASN A 170 15.35 -8.12 1.07
#